data_9e95620187c96a47964b97eed3b4948b
#
_entry.id   9e95620187c96a47964b97eed3b4948b
#
_cell.length_a   1.000
_cell.length_b   1.000
_cell.length_c   1.000
_cell.angle_alpha   90.00
_cell.angle_beta   90.00
_cell.angle_gamma   90.00
#
_symmetry.space_group_name_H-M   'P 1'
#
loop_
_entity.id
_entity.type
_entity.pdbx_description
1 polymer ?
#
loop_
_entity_poly.entity_id
_entity_poly.type
_entity_poly.pdbx_seq_one_letter_code
_entity_poly.pdbx_strand_id
1 'polypeptide(L)'
;MPNLKSNRAAHIVNVSSVFGLCAIPTQAAYNSSKFAIRGFTESLNQELKGTGVSASVVFPGGIRTNIAKNSRFKSKSDLIQDKSSVVNLHEKLSFTTADTAAERIIKAIIRKEKRALIGFDAYLFDIIQRLFPSAYQTILFSFLLFQKNLLMKRR
;
A
#
# COMPACT_ATOMS: atom_id res chain seq x y z
N MET A 1 12.55 20.24 8.32
CA MET A 1 12.53 19.72 9.72
C MET A 1 12.61 20.79 10.81
N PRO A 2 13.29 21.96 10.69
CA PRO A 2 13.33 22.94 11.78
C PRO A 2 11.93 23.31 12.32
N ASN A 3 11.01 23.67 11.45
CA ASN A 3 9.64 24.06 11.82
C ASN A 3 8.82 22.98 12.54
N LEU A 4 9.10 21.69 12.29
CA LEU A 4 8.44 20.60 13.01
C LEU A 4 9.05 20.40 14.39
N LYS A 5 10.37 20.56 14.53
CA LYS A 5 11.06 20.41 15.81
C LYS A 5 10.80 21.56 16.78
N SER A 6 10.41 22.74 16.28
CA SER A 6 10.00 23.88 17.11
C SER A 6 8.61 23.71 17.76
N ASN A 7 7.80 22.78 17.27
CA ASN A 7 6.51 22.47 17.86
C ASN A 7 6.66 21.48 19.04
N ARG A 8 5.84 21.65 20.09
CA ARG A 8 5.81 20.73 21.25
C ARG A 8 5.40 19.30 20.85
N ALA A 9 4.59 19.16 19.79
CA ALA A 9 4.22 17.87 19.21
C ALA A 9 3.94 18.04 17.72
N ALA A 10 4.50 17.16 16.89
CA ALA A 10 4.21 17.08 15.46
C ALA A 10 4.17 15.62 15.00
N HIS A 11 3.42 15.33 13.94
CA HIS A 11 3.31 14.00 13.40
C HIS A 11 3.37 14.04 11.86
N ILE A 12 4.22 13.20 11.29
CA ILE A 12 4.40 13.03 9.85
C ILE A 12 3.68 11.73 9.43
N VAL A 13 2.84 11.79 8.40
CA VAL A 13 2.24 10.59 7.81
C VAL A 13 2.73 10.43 6.38
N ASN A 14 3.44 9.35 6.13
CA ASN A 14 3.88 8.97 4.80
C ASN A 14 3.00 7.83 4.25
N VAL A 15 2.41 8.06 3.09
CA VAL A 15 1.47 7.11 2.48
C VAL A 15 2.23 6.16 1.55
N SER A 16 2.44 4.94 2.02
CA SER A 16 2.96 3.83 1.22
C SER A 16 1.81 3.06 0.53
N SER A 17 1.81 1.76 0.55
CA SER A 17 0.82 0.83 0.00
C SER A 17 1.09 -0.57 0.54
N VAL A 18 0.16 -1.51 0.37
CA VAL A 18 0.47 -2.95 0.49
C VAL A 18 1.62 -3.36 -0.43
N PHE A 19 1.83 -2.65 -1.55
CA PHE A 19 2.97 -2.85 -2.45
C PHE A 19 4.29 -2.20 -1.97
N GLY A 20 4.30 -1.66 -0.76
CA GLY A 20 5.48 -1.38 0.04
C GLY A 20 5.75 -2.45 1.12
N LEU A 21 4.91 -3.50 1.16
CA LEU A 21 5.09 -4.71 1.97
C LEU A 21 5.50 -5.90 1.11
N CYS A 22 4.81 -6.08 -0.01
CA CYS A 22 5.06 -7.13 -0.99
C CYS A 22 5.06 -6.57 -2.41
N ALA A 23 5.91 -7.12 -3.27
CA ALA A 23 5.98 -6.71 -4.67
C ALA A 23 5.09 -7.58 -5.54
N ILE A 24 4.48 -6.97 -6.55
CA ILE A 24 3.73 -7.67 -7.59
C ILE A 24 4.37 -7.44 -8.97
N PRO A 25 4.18 -8.36 -9.92
CA PRO A 25 4.71 -8.20 -11.27
C PRO A 25 4.10 -6.99 -11.98
N THR A 26 4.78 -6.48 -13.01
CA THR A 26 4.40 -5.35 -13.87
C THR A 26 4.42 -3.96 -13.23
N GLN A 27 4.69 -3.87 -11.92
CA GLN A 27 4.70 -2.61 -11.17
C GLN A 27 6.02 -2.33 -10.45
N ALA A 28 7.15 -2.73 -11.01
CA ALA A 28 8.45 -2.60 -10.35
C ALA A 28 8.76 -1.17 -9.87
N ALA A 29 8.54 -0.16 -10.70
CA ALA A 29 8.77 1.23 -10.34
C ALA A 29 7.85 1.71 -9.19
N TYR A 30 6.57 1.31 -9.21
CA TYR A 30 5.63 1.61 -8.14
C TYR A 30 6.02 0.90 -6.84
N ASN A 31 6.28 -0.41 -6.91
CA ASN A 31 6.73 -1.18 -5.75
C ASN A 31 7.98 -0.53 -5.14
N SER A 32 9.01 -0.24 -5.95
CA SER A 32 10.25 0.40 -5.48
C SER A 32 9.98 1.71 -4.76
N SER A 33 9.11 2.58 -5.31
CA SER A 33 8.75 3.85 -4.68
C SER A 33 8.07 3.65 -3.32
N LYS A 34 7.20 2.65 -3.20
CA LYS A 34 6.46 2.38 -1.96
C LYS A 34 7.31 1.69 -0.89
N PHE A 35 8.24 0.83 -1.28
CA PHE A 35 9.28 0.30 -0.38
C PHE A 35 10.21 1.41 0.10
N ALA A 36 10.62 2.33 -0.79
CA ALA A 36 11.44 3.47 -0.42
C ALA A 36 10.76 4.36 0.64
N ILE A 37 9.46 4.66 0.48
CA ILE A 37 8.68 5.42 1.48
C ILE A 37 8.68 4.69 2.84
N ARG A 38 8.54 3.37 2.84
CA ARG A 38 8.61 2.57 4.07
C ARG A 38 9.97 2.72 4.73
N GLY A 39 11.05 2.39 4.01
CA GLY A 39 12.41 2.44 4.55
C GLY A 39 12.78 3.84 5.06
N PHE A 40 12.45 4.87 4.27
CA PHE A 40 12.63 6.28 4.68
C PHE A 40 11.91 6.58 6.00
N THR A 41 10.64 6.18 6.15
CA THR A 41 9.86 6.51 7.35
C THR A 41 10.34 5.71 8.57
N GLU A 42 10.74 4.44 8.37
CA GLU A 42 11.30 3.61 9.44
C GLU A 42 12.64 4.18 9.94
N SER A 43 13.50 4.69 9.06
CA SER A 43 14.74 5.39 9.41
C SER A 43 14.44 6.71 10.14
N LEU A 44 13.55 7.54 9.56
CA LEU A 44 13.15 8.82 10.14
C LEU A 44 12.62 8.66 11.58
N ASN A 45 11.86 7.60 11.87
CA ASN A 45 11.39 7.32 13.23
C ASN A 45 12.52 7.09 14.22
N GLN A 46 13.66 6.55 13.78
CA GLN A 46 14.83 6.37 14.63
C GLN A 46 15.55 7.70 14.88
N GLU A 47 15.67 8.52 13.83
CA GLU A 47 16.30 9.86 13.91
C GLU A 47 15.50 10.86 14.76
N LEU A 48 14.16 10.68 14.82
CA LEU A 48 13.27 11.53 15.60
C LEU A 48 13.17 11.12 17.07
N LYS A 49 13.85 10.07 17.49
CA LYS A 49 13.83 9.59 18.88
C LYS A 49 14.30 10.68 19.85
N GLY A 50 13.53 10.91 20.93
CA GLY A 50 13.82 11.97 21.89
C GLY A 50 13.36 13.36 21.49
N THR A 51 12.72 13.51 20.31
CA THR A 51 12.10 14.79 19.90
C THR A 51 10.58 14.74 20.13
N GLY A 52 9.91 15.90 20.05
CA GLY A 52 8.43 15.98 20.06
C GLY A 52 7.78 15.53 18.75
N VAL A 53 8.56 15.12 17.74
CA VAL A 53 8.08 14.73 16.42
C VAL A 53 8.02 13.20 16.29
N SER A 54 6.98 12.70 15.69
CA SER A 54 6.82 11.27 15.35
C SER A 54 6.44 11.10 13.89
N ALA A 55 6.61 9.89 13.34
CA ALA A 55 6.24 9.59 11.96
C ALA A 55 5.50 8.24 11.88
N SER A 56 4.51 8.18 10.99
CA SER A 56 3.80 6.95 10.61
C SER A 56 4.04 6.63 9.15
N VAL A 57 4.24 5.37 8.84
CA VAL A 57 4.02 4.84 7.49
C VAL A 57 2.69 4.11 7.46
N VAL A 58 1.82 4.50 6.52
CA VAL A 58 0.53 3.84 6.32
C VAL A 58 0.57 2.97 5.06
N PHE A 59 -0.05 1.80 5.13
CA PHE A 59 -0.10 0.80 4.07
C PHE A 59 -1.55 0.53 3.66
N PRO A 60 -2.13 1.39 2.80
CA PRO A 60 -3.45 1.12 2.25
C PRO A 60 -3.43 -0.13 1.37
N GLY A 61 -4.45 -0.97 1.53
CA GLY A 61 -4.82 -2.00 0.59
C GLY A 61 -5.68 -1.45 -0.55
N GLY A 62 -6.67 -2.21 -0.99
CA GLY A 62 -7.64 -1.77 -1.97
C GLY A 62 -8.63 -0.75 -1.39
N ILE A 63 -8.43 0.52 -1.68
CA ILE A 63 -9.31 1.61 -1.27
C ILE A 63 -10.18 2.04 -2.45
N ARG A 64 -11.49 2.17 -2.24
CA ARG A 64 -12.44 2.64 -3.26
C ARG A 64 -12.21 4.11 -3.58
N THR A 65 -11.41 4.35 -4.62
CA THR A 65 -11.07 5.69 -5.12
C THR A 65 -10.95 5.67 -6.63
N ASN A 66 -10.86 6.83 -7.25
CA ASN A 66 -10.65 6.96 -8.69
C ASN A 66 -9.17 6.83 -9.12
N ILE A 67 -8.28 6.32 -8.26
CA ILE A 67 -6.85 6.24 -8.55
C ILE A 67 -6.54 5.40 -9.79
N ALA A 68 -7.19 4.25 -9.95
CA ALA A 68 -7.01 3.40 -11.12
C ALA A 68 -7.56 4.05 -12.39
N LYS A 69 -8.73 4.70 -12.31
CA LYS A 69 -9.34 5.44 -13.44
C LYS A 69 -8.44 6.58 -13.92
N ASN A 70 -7.83 7.31 -12.99
CA ASN A 70 -6.99 8.48 -13.26
C ASN A 70 -5.52 8.10 -13.54
N SER A 71 -5.14 6.82 -13.43
CA SER A 71 -3.78 6.37 -13.68
C SER A 71 -3.39 6.54 -15.16
N ARG A 72 -2.10 6.88 -15.38
CA ARG A 72 -1.50 6.84 -16.72
C ARG A 72 -1.06 5.41 -17.02
N PHE A 73 -1.72 4.77 -17.97
CA PHE A 73 -1.42 3.42 -18.41
C PHE A 73 -0.59 3.46 -19.68
N LYS A 74 0.66 3.01 -19.63
CA LYS A 74 1.59 3.06 -20.77
C LYS A 74 2.11 1.68 -21.23
N SER A 75 1.95 0.63 -20.43
CA SER A 75 2.52 -0.67 -20.76
C SER A 75 1.44 -1.70 -21.03
N LYS A 76 1.69 -2.56 -22.03
CA LYS A 76 0.97 -3.80 -22.26
C LYS A 76 1.88 -4.93 -21.81
N SER A 77 1.36 -5.86 -21.03
CA SER A 77 2.02 -7.11 -20.69
C SER A 77 1.05 -8.25 -20.86
N ASP A 78 1.54 -9.48 -20.94
CA ASP A 78 0.67 -10.67 -21.04
C ASP A 78 -0.28 -10.82 -19.85
N LEU A 79 0.06 -10.20 -18.72
CA LEU A 79 -0.78 -10.19 -17.51
C LEU A 79 -1.83 -9.07 -17.52
N ILE A 80 -1.52 -7.93 -18.16
CA ILE A 80 -2.36 -6.71 -18.15
C ILE A 80 -2.39 -6.17 -19.58
N GLN A 81 -3.49 -6.39 -20.29
CA GLN A 81 -3.62 -6.03 -21.69
C GLN A 81 -4.13 -4.61 -21.93
N ASP A 82 -4.96 -4.10 -21.02
CA ASP A 82 -5.60 -2.79 -21.16
C ASP A 82 -5.90 -2.13 -19.80
N LYS A 83 -6.18 -0.82 -19.85
CA LYS A 83 -6.53 -0.02 -18.67
C LYS A 83 -7.84 -0.46 -18.02
N SER A 84 -8.81 -0.91 -18.81
CA SER A 84 -10.13 -1.31 -18.29
C SER A 84 -10.00 -2.55 -17.38
N SER A 85 -9.15 -3.49 -17.75
CA SER A 85 -8.85 -4.66 -16.92
C SER A 85 -8.23 -4.27 -15.57
N VAL A 86 -7.34 -3.28 -15.55
CA VAL A 86 -6.75 -2.75 -14.30
C VAL A 86 -7.80 -2.09 -13.43
N VAL A 87 -8.66 -1.24 -14.03
CA VAL A 87 -9.73 -0.56 -13.29
C VAL A 87 -10.70 -1.57 -12.70
N ASN A 88 -11.16 -2.53 -13.50
CA ASN A 88 -12.10 -3.56 -13.06
C ASN A 88 -11.50 -4.43 -11.93
N LEU A 89 -10.22 -4.80 -12.04
CA LEU A 89 -9.54 -5.56 -10.99
C LEU A 89 -9.43 -4.72 -9.71
N HIS A 90 -9.02 -3.46 -9.82
CA HIS A 90 -8.95 -2.55 -8.68
C HIS A 90 -10.31 -2.41 -8.00
N GLU A 91 -11.39 -2.16 -8.75
CA GLU A 91 -12.74 -2.02 -8.19
C GLU A 91 -13.18 -3.30 -7.45
N LYS A 92 -12.90 -4.48 -8.00
CA LYS A 92 -13.23 -5.76 -7.36
C LYS A 92 -12.43 -6.05 -6.09
N LEU A 93 -11.20 -5.55 -6.00
CA LEU A 93 -10.32 -5.76 -4.85
C LEU A 93 -10.35 -4.61 -3.85
N SER A 94 -11.12 -3.56 -4.12
CA SER A 94 -11.25 -2.40 -3.23
C SER A 94 -12.43 -2.57 -2.29
N PHE A 95 -12.19 -3.09 -1.10
CA PHE A 95 -13.22 -3.34 -0.09
C PHE A 95 -13.36 -2.20 0.91
N THR A 96 -12.32 -1.39 1.11
CA THR A 96 -12.28 -0.31 2.09
C THR A 96 -12.73 1.02 1.46
N THR A 97 -13.59 1.77 2.14
CA THR A 97 -13.97 3.12 1.69
C THR A 97 -12.89 4.14 2.01
N ALA A 98 -12.91 5.29 1.34
CA ALA A 98 -11.98 6.38 1.62
C ALA A 98 -12.16 6.92 3.05
N ASP A 99 -13.40 7.00 3.53
CA ASP A 99 -13.71 7.47 4.89
C ASP A 99 -13.16 6.53 5.96
N THR A 100 -13.36 5.21 5.80
CA THR A 100 -12.78 4.21 6.71
C THR A 100 -11.25 4.27 6.71
N ALA A 101 -10.63 4.51 5.55
CA ALA A 101 -9.20 4.68 5.46
C ALA A 101 -8.73 5.94 6.19
N ALA A 102 -9.43 7.06 6.03
CA ALA A 102 -9.14 8.32 6.71
C ALA A 102 -9.26 8.18 8.24
N GLU A 103 -10.33 7.56 8.75
CA GLU A 103 -10.49 7.28 10.17
C GLU A 103 -9.34 6.44 10.74
N ARG A 104 -8.90 5.43 9.99
CA ARG A 104 -7.77 4.59 10.41
C ARG A 104 -6.46 5.38 10.46
N ILE A 105 -6.25 6.30 9.52
CA ILE A 105 -5.09 7.20 9.52
C ILE A 105 -5.14 8.14 10.73
N ILE A 106 -6.28 8.77 10.99
CA ILE A 106 -6.47 9.66 12.15
C ILE A 106 -6.18 8.91 13.45
N LYS A 107 -6.70 7.68 13.60
CA LYS A 107 -6.38 6.82 14.75
C LYS A 107 -4.87 6.56 14.88
N ALA A 108 -4.18 6.32 13.78
CA ALA A 108 -2.73 6.10 13.80
C ALA A 108 -1.98 7.35 14.26
N ILE A 109 -2.41 8.54 13.82
CA ILE A 109 -1.84 9.82 14.24
C ILE A 109 -2.02 10.02 15.75
N ILE A 110 -3.26 9.88 16.25
CA ILE A 110 -3.59 10.08 17.67
C ILE A 110 -2.78 9.12 18.56
N ARG A 111 -2.65 7.87 18.14
CA ARG A 111 -1.91 6.83 18.87
C ARG A 111 -0.41 6.84 18.63
N LYS A 112 0.09 7.73 17.76
CA LYS A 112 1.50 7.79 17.34
C LYS A 112 2.02 6.43 16.85
N GLU A 113 1.16 5.68 16.15
CA GLU A 113 1.54 4.38 15.61
C GLU A 113 2.60 4.56 14.52
N LYS A 114 3.72 3.86 14.62
CA LYS A 114 4.81 3.95 13.62
C LYS A 114 4.42 3.32 12.29
N ARG A 115 3.48 2.36 12.33
CA ARG A 115 3.05 1.57 11.18
C ARG A 115 1.55 1.31 11.27
N ALA A 116 0.80 1.62 10.22
CA ALA A 116 -0.63 1.41 10.16
C ALA A 116 -1.05 0.70 8.88
N LEU A 117 -1.68 -0.46 9.03
CA LEU A 117 -2.32 -1.19 7.93
C LEU A 117 -3.76 -0.71 7.78
N ILE A 118 -4.23 -0.60 6.53
CA ILE A 118 -5.56 -0.11 6.19
C ILE A 118 -6.24 -1.08 5.22
N GLY A 119 -7.34 -1.68 5.69
CA GLY A 119 -8.08 -2.71 4.96
C GLY A 119 -7.62 -4.13 5.32
N PHE A 120 -8.57 -5.07 5.27
CA PHE A 120 -8.32 -6.48 5.59
C PHE A 120 -7.22 -7.10 4.71
N ASP A 121 -7.23 -6.75 3.43
CA ASP A 121 -6.23 -7.18 2.47
C ASP A 121 -4.81 -6.76 2.87
N ALA A 122 -4.63 -5.57 3.44
CA ALA A 122 -3.33 -5.11 3.92
C ALA A 122 -2.80 -6.00 5.07
N TYR A 123 -3.66 -6.42 5.98
CA TYR A 123 -3.28 -7.37 7.03
C TYR A 123 -2.93 -8.75 6.45
N LEU A 124 -3.72 -9.23 5.50
CA LEU A 124 -3.48 -10.51 4.84
C LEU A 124 -2.12 -10.53 4.12
N PHE A 125 -1.83 -9.51 3.31
CA PHE A 125 -0.54 -9.39 2.61
C PHE A 125 0.63 -9.27 3.58
N ASP A 126 0.48 -8.53 4.67
CA ASP A 126 1.52 -8.40 5.70
C ASP A 126 1.83 -9.74 6.36
N ILE A 127 0.81 -10.51 6.71
CA ILE A 127 0.97 -11.85 7.32
C ILE A 127 1.64 -12.80 6.34
N ILE A 128 1.15 -12.88 5.10
CA ILE A 128 1.71 -13.78 4.07
C ILE A 128 3.19 -13.46 3.84
N GLN A 129 3.53 -12.18 3.69
CA GLN A 129 4.92 -11.76 3.45
C GLN A 129 5.83 -12.07 4.65
N ARG A 130 5.33 -11.95 5.89
CA ARG A 130 6.12 -12.24 7.10
C ARG A 130 6.34 -13.73 7.31
N LEU A 131 5.33 -14.54 7.05
CA LEU A 131 5.42 -15.99 7.25
C LEU A 131 6.15 -16.68 6.09
N PHE A 132 6.02 -16.14 4.88
CA PHE A 132 6.57 -16.74 3.67
C PHE A 132 7.39 -15.72 2.85
N PRO A 133 8.51 -15.18 3.38
CA PRO A 133 9.22 -14.05 2.79
C PRO A 133 9.78 -14.32 1.38
N SER A 134 10.05 -15.57 1.04
CA SER A 134 10.49 -15.97 -0.31
C SER A 134 9.37 -16.56 -1.16
N ALA A 135 8.41 -17.27 -0.55
CA ALA A 135 7.35 -17.97 -1.26
C ALA A 135 6.12 -17.09 -1.56
N TYR A 136 5.97 -15.93 -0.89
CA TYR A 136 4.81 -15.05 -1.09
C TYR A 136 4.65 -14.63 -2.55
N GLN A 137 5.75 -14.49 -3.30
CA GLN A 137 5.71 -14.10 -4.71
C GLN A 137 5.00 -15.16 -5.55
N THR A 138 5.29 -16.43 -5.33
CA THR A 138 4.62 -17.57 -6.01
C THR A 138 3.14 -17.63 -5.63
N ILE A 139 2.83 -17.44 -4.35
CA ILE A 139 1.44 -17.43 -3.84
C ILE A 139 0.64 -16.30 -4.51
N LEU A 140 1.16 -15.08 -4.49
CA LEU A 140 0.47 -13.92 -5.10
C LEU A 140 0.36 -14.04 -6.61
N PHE A 141 1.40 -14.54 -7.28
CA PHE A 141 1.37 -14.76 -8.73
C PHE A 141 0.32 -15.80 -9.13
N SER A 142 0.26 -16.92 -8.42
CA SER A 142 -0.76 -17.95 -8.64
C SER A 142 -2.17 -17.41 -8.42
N PHE A 143 -2.37 -16.59 -7.39
CA PHE A 143 -3.64 -15.93 -7.14
C PHE A 143 -4.04 -14.96 -8.28
N LEU A 144 -3.10 -14.16 -8.79
CA LEU A 144 -3.35 -13.26 -9.92
C LEU A 144 -3.70 -14.02 -11.21
N LEU A 145 -3.01 -15.13 -11.50
CA LEU A 145 -3.33 -15.99 -12.64
C LEU A 145 -4.71 -16.64 -12.50
N PHE A 146 -5.07 -17.11 -11.32
CA PHE A 146 -6.38 -17.68 -11.04
C PHE A 146 -7.48 -16.63 -11.28
N GLN A 147 -7.32 -15.40 -10.78
CA GLN A 147 -8.27 -14.32 -11.02
C GLN A 147 -8.41 -13.97 -12.51
N LYS A 148 -7.28 -13.91 -13.25
CA LYS A 148 -7.30 -13.69 -14.70
C LYS A 148 -8.13 -14.77 -15.42
N ASN A 149 -7.90 -16.05 -15.10
CA ASN A 149 -8.60 -17.17 -15.72
C ASN A 149 -10.10 -17.17 -15.41
N LEU A 150 -10.49 -16.79 -14.19
CA LEU A 150 -11.89 -16.67 -13.80
C LEU A 150 -12.62 -15.55 -14.56
N LEU A 151 -11.92 -14.45 -14.85
CA LEU A 151 -12.46 -13.33 -15.62
C LEU A 151 -12.63 -13.66 -17.11
N MET A 152 -11.73 -14.47 -17.67
CA MET A 152 -11.82 -14.91 -19.08
C MET A 152 -12.94 -15.94 -19.31
N LYS A 153 -13.26 -16.78 -18.32
CA LYS A 153 -14.36 -17.77 -18.42
C LYS A 153 -15.76 -17.14 -18.33
N ARG A 154 -15.88 -15.89 -17.92
CA ARG A 154 -17.16 -15.17 -17.79
C ARG A 154 -17.48 -14.23 -18.97
N ARG A 155 -16.65 -14.24 -20.01
CA ARG A 155 -16.91 -13.64 -21.32
C ARG A 155 -17.32 -14.72 -22.32
#